data_e8dc7842eaf6485e17e677e6dd09895e
#
_entry.id   e8dc7842eaf6485e17e677e6dd09895e
#
_cell.length_a   1.000
_cell.length_b   1.000
_cell.length_c   1.000
_cell.angle_alpha   90.00
_cell.angle_beta   90.00
_cell.angle_gamma   90.00
#
_symmetry.space_group_name_H-M   'P 1'
#
loop_
_entity.id
_entity.type
_entity.pdbx_description
1 polymer ?
#
loop_
_entity_poly.entity_id
_entity_poly.type
_entity_poly.pdbx_seq_one_letter_code
_entity_poly.pdbx_strand_id
1 'polypeptide(L)' 'MNADLGFVTANGKQLQARLPCSIEAFLIEQKLLPRSVVVELNGEAVAPSEFANRLIRSMDRLEIVKIVAGG' A
#
# COMPACT_ATOMS: atom_id res chain seq x y z
N MET A 1 1.22 17.98 -11.02
CA MET A 1 0.82 18.27 -9.65
C MET A 1 1.62 17.42 -8.69
N ASN A 2 2.16 18.01 -7.68
CA ASN A 2 3.02 17.31 -6.75
C ASN A 2 2.24 16.63 -5.63
N ALA A 3 2.71 15.46 -5.25
CA ALA A 3 2.18 14.79 -4.08
C ALA A 3 2.73 15.48 -2.84
N ASP A 4 1.90 15.60 -1.84
CA ASP A 4 2.29 16.20 -0.57
C ASP A 4 2.60 15.11 0.43
N LEU A 5 3.42 15.44 1.42
CA LEU A 5 3.68 14.53 2.50
C LEU A 5 2.42 14.36 3.34
N GLY A 6 2.10 13.15 3.66
CA GLY A 6 0.98 12.81 4.50
C GLY A 6 1.29 11.56 5.29
N PHE A 7 0.28 11.03 5.95
CA PHE A 7 0.47 9.85 6.78
C PHE A 7 -0.55 8.78 6.42
N VAL A 8 -0.07 7.54 6.40
CA VAL A 8 -0.94 6.38 6.29
C VAL A 8 -0.58 5.44 7.43
N THR A 9 -1.50 4.56 7.77
CA THR A 9 -1.23 3.52 8.75
C THR A 9 -1.10 2.21 8.01
N ALA A 10 0.06 1.58 8.11
CA ALA A 10 0.32 0.30 7.47
C ALA A 10 0.64 -0.73 8.55
N ASN A 11 -0.19 -1.74 8.65
CA ASN A 11 -0.03 -2.79 9.66
C ASN A 11 0.10 -2.21 11.06
N GLY A 12 -0.74 -1.21 11.35
CA GLY A 12 -0.76 -0.60 12.67
C GLY A 12 0.31 0.45 12.92
N LYS A 13 1.18 0.70 11.95
CA LYS A 13 2.24 1.69 12.09
C LYS A 13 1.94 2.90 11.23
N GLN A 14 2.11 4.09 11.81
CA GLN A 14 1.94 5.31 11.04
C GLN A 14 3.22 5.59 10.26
N LEU A 15 3.07 5.78 8.97
CA LEU A 15 4.19 6.04 8.07
C LEU A 15 3.93 7.31 7.29
N GLN A 16 4.99 8.07 7.09
CA GLN A 16 4.91 9.26 6.25
C GLN A 16 5.18 8.86 4.80
N ALA A 17 4.43 9.44 3.89
CA ALA A 17 4.60 9.13 2.48
C ALA A 17 4.14 10.32 1.65
N ARG A 18 4.59 10.37 0.40
CA ARG A 18 4.10 11.36 -0.54
C ARG A 18 2.80 10.87 -1.12
N LEU A 19 1.73 11.58 -0.85
CA LEU A 19 0.37 11.15 -1.17
C LEU A 19 -0.33 12.19 -2.02
N PRO A 20 -1.20 11.81 -2.93
CA PRO A 20 -1.59 10.42 -3.20
C PRO A 20 -0.54 9.68 -3.99
N CYS A 21 -0.53 8.36 -3.84
CA CYS A 21 0.33 7.50 -4.65
C CYS A 21 -0.40 6.18 -4.86
N SER A 22 0.03 5.44 -5.87
CA SER A 22 -0.58 4.14 -6.11
C SER A 22 -0.13 3.14 -5.06
N ILE A 23 -0.94 2.10 -4.87
CA ILE A 23 -0.54 1.02 -3.97
C ILE A 23 0.78 0.43 -4.44
N GLU A 24 0.93 0.24 -5.77
CA GLU A 24 2.17 -0.30 -6.32
C GLU A 24 3.37 0.55 -5.93
N ALA A 25 3.27 1.87 -6.12
CA ALA A 25 4.37 2.76 -5.79
C ALA A 25 4.71 2.70 -4.31
N PHE A 26 3.69 2.63 -3.46
CA PHE A 26 3.90 2.55 -2.03
C PHE A 26 4.63 1.25 -1.66
N LEU A 27 4.20 0.13 -2.24
CA LEU A 27 4.85 -1.15 -1.95
C LEU A 27 6.31 -1.15 -2.36
N ILE A 28 6.60 -0.60 -3.54
CA ILE A 28 7.98 -0.52 -4.01
C ILE A 28 8.81 0.35 -3.09
N GLU A 29 8.26 1.46 -2.63
CA GLU A 29 8.94 2.34 -1.70
C GLU A 29 9.27 1.63 -0.40
N GLN A 30 8.39 0.73 0.03
CA GLN A 30 8.59 -0.06 1.24
C GLN A 30 9.46 -1.31 0.98
N LYS A 31 9.99 -1.42 -0.23
CA LYS A 31 10.85 -2.54 -0.64
C LYS A 31 10.11 -3.87 -0.60
N LEU A 32 8.85 -3.82 -0.96
CA LEU A 32 8.00 -5.00 -1.06
C LEU A 32 7.68 -5.26 -2.52
N LEU A 33 7.68 -6.54 -2.89
CA LEU A 33 7.31 -6.92 -4.24
C LEU A 33 5.80 -6.98 -4.33
N PRO A 34 5.18 -6.23 -5.24
CA PRO A 34 3.72 -6.21 -5.32
C PRO A 34 3.09 -7.59 -5.48
N ARG A 35 3.73 -8.49 -6.22
CA ARG A 35 3.16 -9.81 -6.44
C ARG A 35 3.35 -10.75 -5.25
N SER A 36 4.07 -10.32 -4.23
CA SER A 36 4.35 -11.15 -3.07
C SER A 36 3.55 -10.77 -1.85
N VAL A 37 2.55 -9.92 -2.00
CA VAL A 37 1.76 -9.46 -0.86
C VAL A 37 0.28 -9.46 -1.19
N VAL A 38 -0.50 -9.54 -0.13
CA VAL A 38 -1.95 -9.30 -0.17
C VAL A 38 -2.16 -7.98 0.52
N VAL A 39 -2.99 -7.13 -0.06
CA VAL A 39 -3.22 -5.79 0.47
C VAL A 39 -4.70 -5.56 0.71
N GLU A 40 -5.02 -5.02 1.89
CA GLU A 40 -6.34 -4.47 2.16
C GLU A 40 -6.19 -2.97 2.34
N LEU A 41 -7.08 -2.22 1.72
CA LEU A 41 -7.11 -0.78 1.85
C LEU A 41 -8.41 -0.40 2.54
N ASN A 42 -8.28 0.15 3.74
CA ASN A 42 -9.44 0.53 4.56
C ASN A 42 -10.41 -0.64 4.74
N GLY A 43 -9.86 -1.83 4.95
CA GLY A 43 -10.65 -3.02 5.19
C GLY A 43 -11.12 -3.74 3.94
N GLU A 44 -10.75 -3.25 2.76
CA GLU A 44 -11.21 -3.82 1.51
C GLU A 44 -10.04 -4.44 0.77
N ALA A 45 -10.16 -5.70 0.38
CA ALA A 45 -9.11 -6.38 -0.36
C ALA A 45 -8.98 -5.76 -1.75
N VAL A 46 -7.75 -5.53 -2.17
CA VAL A 46 -7.47 -4.95 -3.47
C VAL A 46 -6.72 -5.97 -4.30
N ALA A 47 -7.26 -6.26 -5.49
CA ALA A 47 -6.62 -7.21 -6.39
C ALA A 47 -5.29 -6.68 -6.89
N PRO A 48 -4.28 -7.55 -7.03
CA PRO A 48 -2.97 -7.10 -7.54
C PRO A 48 -3.06 -6.37 -8.87
N SER A 49 -4.01 -6.75 -9.72
CA SER A 49 -4.18 -6.10 -11.01
C SER A 49 -4.60 -4.63 -10.87
N GLU A 50 -5.04 -4.21 -9.68
CA GLU A 50 -5.45 -2.83 -9.45
C GLU A 50 -4.39 -2.02 -8.72
N PHE A 51 -3.30 -2.62 -8.31
CA PHE A 51 -2.29 -1.92 -7.51
C PHE A 51 -1.76 -0.67 -8.23
N ALA A 52 -1.60 -0.74 -9.53
CA ALA A 52 -1.04 0.38 -10.29
C ALA A 52 -2.03 1.54 -10.43
N ASN A 53 -3.32 1.25 -10.27
CA ASN A 53 -4.37 2.24 -10.50
C ASN A 53 -5.09 2.68 -9.24
N ARG A 54 -4.91 1.96 -8.14
CA ARG A 54 -5.59 2.28 -6.91
C ARG A 54 -4.74 3.23 -6.09
N LEU A 55 -5.29 4.38 -5.74
CA LEU A 55 -4.54 5.40 -5.03
C LEU A 55 -4.73 5.29 -3.52
N ILE A 56 -3.64 5.55 -2.82
CA ILE A 56 -3.64 5.70 -1.37
C ILE A 56 -3.61 7.19 -1.08
N ARG A 57 -4.43 7.61 -0.14
CA ARG A 57 -4.51 9.00 0.27
C ARG A 57 -4.19 9.14 1.74
N SER A 58 -3.97 10.37 2.15
CA SER A 58 -3.65 10.65 3.53
C SER A 58 -4.73 10.07 4.46
N MET A 59 -4.29 9.49 5.56
CA MET A 59 -5.14 8.90 6.60
C MET A 59 -5.69 7.52 6.24
N ASP A 60 -5.34 6.99 5.07
CA ASP A 60 -5.76 5.64 4.71
C ASP A 60 -5.06 4.60 5.57
N ARG A 61 -5.68 3.45 5.68
CA ARG A 61 -5.15 2.33 6.44
C ARG A 61 -4.95 1.14 5.54
N LEU A 62 -3.77 0.56 5.63
CA LEU A 62 -3.41 -0.61 4.84
C LEU A 62 -3.05 -1.77 5.76
N GLU A 63 -3.46 -2.96 5.34
CA GLU A 63 -2.95 -4.20 5.90
C GLU A 63 -2.22 -4.91 4.78
N ILE A 64 -0.95 -5.19 5.00
CA ILE A 64 -0.11 -5.80 3.99
C ILE A 64 0.47 -7.08 4.55
N VAL A 65 0.17 -8.19 3.90
CA VAL A 65 0.62 -9.50 4.36
C VAL A 65 1.43 -10.15 3.27
N LYS A 66 2.63 -10.59 3.61
CA LYS A 66 3.46 -11.29 2.64
C LYS A 66 2.91 -12.69 2.41
N ILE A 67 2.90 -13.09 1.14
CA ILE A 67 2.50 -14.44 0.78
C ILE A 67 3.71 -15.33 1.03
N VAL A 68 3.50 -16.35 1.85
CA VAL A 68 4.57 -17.30 2.14
C VAL A 68 4.38 -18.48 1.21
N ALA A 69 5.39 -18.77 0.40
CA ALA A 69 5.34 -19.92 -0.47
C ALA A 69 5.22 -21.17 0.39
N GLY A 70 4.22 -21.97 0.10
CA GLY A 70 3.98 -23.18 0.84
C GLY A 70 5.16 -24.10 0.75
N GLY A 71 5.60 -24.43 1.80
CA GLY A 71 6.70 -25.25 2.05
C GLY A 71 7.38 -26.17 1.35
#